data_80537d92650f279918ff26a34e239e0f
#
_entry.id   80537d92650f279918ff26a34e239e0f
#
_cell.length_a   1.000
_cell.length_b   1.000
_cell.length_c   1.000
_cell.angle_alpha   90.00
_cell.angle_beta   90.00
_cell.angle_gamma   90.00
#
_symmetry.space_group_name_H-M   'P 1'
#
loop_
_entity.id
_entity.type
_entity.pdbx_description
1 polymer ?
#
loop_
_entity_poly.entity_id
_entity_poly.type
_entity_poly.pdbx_seq_one_letter_code
_entity_poly.pdbx_strand_id
1 'polypeptide(L)'
;MALSHTIDEIESRSQVAGSNLEQVARTALVGRSTEIALDHLSKLISQAVEMIPDSDFERVRMAKAGEGTPATSTLIPGIILEKRLALERMPRELNQSKVSVLSCPLELEQSVVSAEIEIESPEQYERFIDAEQDKIDEIISKVKASGANIVFSAEGIDSRVLHSLADS
;
A
#
# COMPACT_ATOMS: atom_id res chain seq x y z
N MET A 1 -49.77 3.67 10.77
CA MET A 1 -49.69 4.62 11.90
C MET A 1 -49.12 4.03 13.19
N ALA A 2 -49.44 2.81 13.63
CA ALA A 2 -48.85 2.25 14.86
C ALA A 2 -47.34 1.97 14.75
N LEU A 3 -46.87 1.47 13.59
CA LEU A 3 -45.49 1.11 13.37
C LEU A 3 -44.54 2.32 13.32
N SER A 4 -44.98 3.43 12.72
CA SER A 4 -44.20 4.68 12.68
C SER A 4 -44.03 5.28 14.07
N HIS A 5 -45.09 5.28 14.88
CA HIS A 5 -45.01 5.76 16.25
C HIS A 5 -44.07 4.91 17.12
N THR A 6 -44.05 3.59 16.91
CA THR A 6 -43.15 2.69 17.66
C THR A 6 -41.69 2.92 17.25
N ILE A 7 -41.41 3.19 15.95
CA ILE A 7 -40.09 3.52 15.46
C ILE A 7 -39.59 4.82 16.06
N ASP A 8 -40.42 5.87 16.02
CA ASP A 8 -40.11 7.19 16.60
C ASP A 8 -39.86 7.10 18.13
N GLU A 9 -40.59 6.23 18.82
CA GLU A 9 -40.40 6.00 20.25
C GLU A 9 -39.09 5.24 20.54
N ILE A 10 -38.73 4.28 19.71
CA ILE A 10 -37.43 3.57 19.82
C ILE A 10 -36.27 4.52 19.51
N GLU A 11 -36.36 5.33 18.47
CA GLU A 11 -35.37 6.33 18.12
C GLU A 11 -35.19 7.38 19.24
N SER A 12 -36.26 7.85 19.84
CA SER A 12 -36.21 8.82 20.96
C SER A 12 -35.54 8.24 22.22
N ARG A 13 -35.60 6.93 22.40
CA ARG A 13 -34.98 6.20 23.52
C ARG A 13 -33.57 5.74 23.20
N SER A 14 -33.20 5.68 21.91
CA SER A 14 -31.85 5.32 21.51
C SER A 14 -30.93 6.49 21.80
N GLN A 15 -30.15 6.40 22.86
CA GLN A 15 -29.05 7.30 23.11
C GLN A 15 -27.90 6.87 22.23
N VAL A 16 -27.69 7.55 21.10
CA VAL A 16 -26.46 7.46 20.33
C VAL A 16 -25.40 8.24 21.12
N ALA A 17 -24.85 7.63 22.13
CA ALA A 17 -23.67 8.17 22.80
C ALA A 17 -22.47 7.80 21.95
N GLY A 18 -21.74 8.77 21.44
CA GLY A 18 -20.49 8.56 20.71
C GLY A 18 -19.42 7.79 21.47
N SER A 19 -19.64 7.52 22.77
CA SER A 19 -18.78 6.73 23.65
C SER A 19 -19.02 5.21 23.61
N ASN A 20 -19.95 4.71 22.79
CA ASN A 20 -20.37 3.31 22.80
C ASN A 20 -20.10 2.54 21.51
N LEU A 21 -19.22 3.04 20.63
CA LEU A 21 -18.85 2.35 19.40
C LEU A 21 -18.33 0.93 19.65
N GLU A 22 -17.56 0.74 20.71
CA GLU A 22 -17.06 -0.59 21.09
C GLU A 22 -18.20 -1.54 21.46
N GLN A 23 -19.23 -1.08 22.18
CA GLN A 23 -20.38 -1.91 22.54
C GLN A 23 -21.25 -2.25 21.32
N VAL A 24 -21.41 -1.31 20.39
CA VAL A 24 -22.10 -1.55 19.12
C VAL A 24 -21.34 -2.59 18.30
N ALA A 25 -20.03 -2.44 18.15
CA ALA A 25 -19.18 -3.39 17.46
C ALA A 25 -19.25 -4.78 18.12
N ARG A 26 -19.19 -4.83 19.45
CA ARG A 26 -19.33 -6.05 20.23
C ARG A 26 -20.67 -6.76 19.94
N THR A 27 -21.76 -6.02 19.96
CA THR A 27 -23.09 -6.58 19.68
C THR A 27 -23.17 -7.14 18.25
N ALA A 28 -22.55 -6.48 17.28
CA ALA A 28 -22.52 -6.93 15.89
C ALA A 28 -21.68 -8.20 15.68
N LEU A 29 -20.74 -8.48 16.55
CA LEU A 29 -19.84 -9.64 16.49
C LEU A 29 -20.38 -10.87 17.22
N VAL A 30 -21.32 -10.72 18.13
CA VAL A 30 -21.93 -11.82 18.87
C VAL A 30 -22.62 -12.81 17.93
N GLY A 31 -22.46 -14.11 18.20
CA GLY A 31 -23.03 -15.17 17.37
C GLY A 31 -22.29 -15.44 16.06
N ARG A 32 -21.10 -14.84 15.87
CA ARG A 32 -20.24 -15.07 14.69
C ARG A 32 -19.00 -15.90 15.06
N SER A 33 -18.35 -16.46 14.05
CA SER A 33 -17.10 -17.22 14.23
C SER A 33 -15.96 -16.43 14.89
N THR A 34 -16.08 -15.12 14.90
CA THR A 34 -15.12 -14.18 15.50
C THR A 34 -15.35 -13.94 17.00
N GLU A 35 -16.36 -14.57 17.60
CA GLU A 35 -16.74 -14.37 19.02
C GLU A 35 -15.60 -14.70 19.99
N ILE A 36 -14.70 -15.61 19.60
CA ILE A 36 -13.51 -15.97 20.40
C ILE A 36 -12.56 -14.78 20.63
N ALA A 37 -12.62 -13.74 19.82
CA ALA A 37 -11.80 -12.54 19.92
C ALA A 37 -12.66 -11.27 20.09
N LEU A 38 -13.85 -11.40 20.65
CA LEU A 38 -14.87 -10.37 20.73
C LEU A 38 -14.37 -9.04 21.28
N ASP A 39 -13.72 -9.06 22.44
CA ASP A 39 -13.24 -7.86 23.11
C ASP A 39 -12.09 -7.19 22.35
N HIS A 40 -11.24 -7.97 21.74
CA HIS A 40 -10.13 -7.47 20.94
C HIS A 40 -10.61 -6.82 19.66
N LEU A 41 -11.47 -7.51 18.90
CA LEU A 41 -11.99 -7.03 17.64
C LEU A 41 -12.91 -5.82 17.79
N SER A 42 -13.74 -5.79 18.84
CA SER A 42 -14.61 -4.62 19.09
C SER A 42 -13.81 -3.35 19.33
N LYS A 43 -12.68 -3.44 20.05
CA LYS A 43 -11.75 -2.32 20.25
C LYS A 43 -11.09 -1.88 18.93
N LEU A 44 -10.60 -2.83 18.13
CA LEU A 44 -9.99 -2.51 16.85
C LEU A 44 -10.98 -1.84 15.90
N ILE A 45 -12.22 -2.32 15.85
CA ILE A 45 -13.27 -1.74 15.01
C ILE A 45 -13.60 -0.32 15.47
N SER A 46 -13.78 -0.09 16.77
CA SER A 46 -14.08 1.27 17.26
C SER A 46 -12.93 2.24 16.94
N GLN A 47 -11.69 1.83 17.16
CA GLN A 47 -10.51 2.63 16.80
C GLN A 47 -10.43 2.91 15.30
N ALA A 48 -10.71 1.89 14.45
CA ALA A 48 -10.71 2.07 13.01
C ALA A 48 -11.77 3.10 12.56
N VAL A 49 -12.97 3.03 13.13
CA VAL A 49 -14.07 3.98 12.83
C VAL A 49 -13.72 5.40 13.28
N GLU A 50 -13.10 5.56 14.46
CA GLU A 50 -12.67 6.87 14.96
C GLU A 50 -11.57 7.52 14.11
N MET A 51 -10.75 6.70 13.42
CA MET A 51 -9.69 7.19 12.55
C MET A 51 -10.16 7.63 11.16
N ILE A 52 -11.40 7.28 10.77
CA ILE A 52 -11.90 7.56 9.43
C ILE A 52 -12.66 8.90 9.45
N PRO A 53 -12.23 9.89 8.66
CA PRO A 53 -13.01 11.09 8.46
C PRO A 53 -14.30 10.74 7.69
N ASP A 54 -15.39 11.43 8.02
CA ASP A 54 -16.68 11.38 7.31
C ASP A 54 -17.37 10.00 7.28
N SER A 55 -16.97 9.06 8.15
CA SER A 55 -17.54 7.70 8.21
C SER A 55 -17.49 6.91 6.89
N ASP A 56 -16.48 7.16 6.06
CA ASP A 56 -16.26 6.46 4.79
C ASP A 56 -15.64 5.08 5.05
N PHE A 57 -16.47 4.10 5.34
CA PHE A 57 -16.06 2.73 5.68
C PHE A 57 -15.31 2.00 4.55
N GLU A 58 -15.41 2.47 3.31
CA GLU A 58 -14.67 1.90 2.19
C GLU A 58 -13.15 2.08 2.31
N ARG A 59 -12.72 3.01 3.16
CA ARG A 59 -11.31 3.23 3.47
C ARG A 59 -10.72 2.19 4.42
N VAL A 60 -11.54 1.43 5.13
CA VAL A 60 -11.04 0.33 5.96
C VAL A 60 -10.80 -0.90 5.08
N ARG A 61 -9.57 -1.30 4.96
CA ARG A 61 -9.18 -2.50 4.24
C ARG A 61 -8.76 -3.59 5.22
N MET A 62 -9.26 -4.80 4.99
CA MET A 62 -8.81 -5.98 5.72
C MET A 62 -7.83 -6.76 4.85
N ALA A 63 -6.64 -7.00 5.37
CA ALA A 63 -5.64 -7.85 4.75
C ALA A 63 -5.35 -9.05 5.64
N LYS A 64 -5.17 -10.21 5.02
CA LYS A 64 -4.75 -11.43 5.72
C LYS A 64 -3.23 -11.56 5.59
N ALA A 65 -2.54 -11.46 6.70
CA ALA A 65 -1.10 -11.61 6.76
C ALA A 65 -0.73 -12.96 7.36
N GLY A 66 -0.26 -13.88 6.51
CA GLY A 66 0.32 -15.15 6.94
C GLY A 66 -0.60 -16.01 7.81
N GLU A 67 -0.02 -16.57 8.86
CA GLU A 67 -0.72 -17.37 9.88
C GLU A 67 -1.11 -16.47 11.04
N GLY A 68 -2.33 -16.60 11.51
CA GLY A 68 -2.85 -15.82 12.61
C GLY A 68 -4.28 -16.18 12.97
N THR A 69 -4.72 -15.68 14.10
CA THR A 69 -6.10 -15.82 14.59
C THR A 69 -6.75 -14.43 14.65
N PRO A 70 -8.08 -14.34 14.72
CA PRO A 70 -8.74 -13.06 14.97
C PRO A 70 -8.22 -12.30 16.20
N ALA A 71 -7.75 -13.02 17.21
CA ALA A 71 -7.18 -12.42 18.41
C ALA A 71 -5.79 -11.77 18.22
N THR A 72 -5.09 -12.11 17.13
CA THR A 72 -3.79 -11.52 16.77
C THR A 72 -3.90 -10.42 15.70
N SER A 73 -5.13 -10.05 15.32
CA SER A 73 -5.36 -8.95 14.40
C SER A 73 -4.82 -7.63 14.95
N THR A 74 -4.28 -6.79 14.10
CA THR A 74 -3.76 -5.47 14.47
C THR A 74 -4.33 -4.39 13.55
N LEU A 75 -4.56 -3.19 14.09
CA LEU A 75 -4.93 -2.02 13.32
C LEU A 75 -3.67 -1.29 12.88
N ILE A 76 -3.54 -1.03 11.59
CA ILE A 76 -2.43 -0.28 11.02
C ILE A 76 -2.95 1.06 10.52
N PRO A 77 -2.52 2.18 11.09
CA PRO A 77 -2.90 3.53 10.61
C PRO A 77 -2.07 3.87 9.38
N GLY A 78 -2.42 3.29 8.23
CA GLY A 78 -1.64 3.45 7.02
C GLY A 78 -2.16 2.62 5.85
N ILE A 79 -1.27 2.34 4.92
CA ILE A 79 -1.58 1.56 3.71
C ILE A 79 -0.84 0.23 3.77
N ILE A 80 -1.55 -0.86 3.49
CA ILE A 80 -0.96 -2.18 3.33
C ILE A 80 -0.88 -2.47 1.83
N LEU A 81 0.33 -2.72 1.35
CA LEU A 81 0.59 -3.09 -0.03
C LEU A 81 1.01 -4.55 -0.09
N GLU A 82 0.31 -5.35 -0.89
CA GLU A 82 0.68 -6.75 -1.16
C GLU A 82 1.84 -6.81 -2.17
N LYS A 83 2.94 -6.16 -1.84
CA LYS A 83 4.16 -6.11 -2.64
C LYS A 83 5.34 -6.58 -1.81
N ARG A 84 6.36 -7.08 -2.50
CA ARG A 84 7.62 -7.49 -1.87
C ARG A 84 8.70 -6.45 -2.19
N LEU A 85 9.73 -6.43 -1.34
CA LEU A 85 10.96 -5.71 -1.67
C LEU A 85 11.53 -6.27 -2.97
N ALA A 86 11.97 -5.38 -3.84
CA ALA A 86 12.54 -5.76 -5.12
C ALA A 86 13.87 -6.53 -4.96
N LEU A 87 14.65 -6.20 -3.92
CA LEU A 87 15.86 -6.94 -3.54
C LEU A 87 15.83 -7.25 -2.04
N GLU A 88 16.23 -8.46 -1.67
CA GLU A 88 16.26 -8.91 -0.27
C GLU A 88 17.22 -8.12 0.62
N ARG A 89 18.26 -7.52 0.03
CA ARG A 89 19.26 -6.69 0.72
C ARG A 89 18.76 -5.29 1.09
N MET A 90 17.62 -4.87 0.55
CA MET A 90 17.03 -3.57 0.91
C MET A 90 16.54 -3.57 2.37
N PRO A 91 16.61 -2.42 3.08
CA PRO A 91 16.12 -2.32 4.43
C PRO A 91 14.62 -2.60 4.49
N ARG A 92 14.22 -3.40 5.49
CA ARG A 92 12.80 -3.77 5.68
C ARG A 92 12.02 -2.74 6.47
N GLU A 93 12.72 -1.89 7.20
CA GLU A 93 12.14 -0.86 8.04
C GLU A 93 12.86 0.46 7.80
N LEU A 94 12.10 1.50 7.55
CA LEU A 94 12.61 2.86 7.38
C LEU A 94 11.75 3.82 8.19
N ASN A 95 12.39 4.66 8.98
CA ASN A 95 11.72 5.70 9.76
C ASN A 95 11.77 7.04 9.02
N GLN A 96 10.68 7.82 9.11
CA GLN A 96 10.59 9.17 8.50
C GLN A 96 10.92 9.19 7.01
N SER A 97 10.30 8.30 6.26
CA SER A 97 10.60 8.09 4.85
C SER A 97 9.92 9.10 3.94
N LYS A 98 10.64 9.52 2.90
CA LYS A 98 10.07 10.21 1.74
C LYS A 98 9.73 9.19 0.68
N VAL A 99 8.48 9.19 0.27
CA VAL A 99 7.95 8.22 -0.69
C VAL A 99 7.77 8.88 -2.04
N SER A 100 8.28 8.23 -3.09
CA SER A 100 7.99 8.56 -4.48
C SER A 100 7.12 7.46 -5.10
N VAL A 101 6.05 7.86 -5.78
CA VAL A 101 5.17 6.96 -6.51
C VAL A 101 5.25 7.29 -7.98
N LEU A 102 5.67 6.33 -8.78
CA LEU A 102 5.90 6.48 -10.21
C LEU A 102 4.88 5.67 -11.00
N SER A 103 4.24 6.32 -11.97
CA SER A 103 3.34 5.68 -12.93
C SER A 103 4.02 5.31 -14.24
N CYS A 104 5.31 5.66 -14.39
CA CYS A 104 6.11 5.33 -15.56
C CYS A 104 7.07 4.17 -15.23
N PRO A 105 7.47 3.39 -16.25
CA PRO A 105 8.49 2.37 -16.09
C PRO A 105 9.85 3.00 -15.78
N LEU A 106 10.65 2.32 -14.98
CA LEU A 106 12.07 2.60 -14.76
C LEU A 106 12.92 1.62 -15.59
N GLU A 107 12.53 1.43 -16.83
CA GLU A 107 13.18 0.56 -17.80
C GLU A 107 13.59 1.38 -19.02
N LEU A 108 14.57 0.89 -19.75
CA LEU A 108 14.85 1.42 -21.07
C LEU A 108 13.65 1.09 -21.98
N GLU A 109 13.03 2.08 -22.56
CA GLU A 109 12.04 1.87 -23.60
C GLU A 109 12.67 1.04 -24.71
N GLN A 110 12.29 -0.23 -24.78
CA GLN A 110 12.50 -0.99 -26.00
C GLN A 110 11.67 -0.32 -27.06
N SER A 111 12.30 0.37 -28.01
CA SER A 111 11.59 0.98 -29.10
C SER A 111 10.72 -0.11 -29.74
N VAL A 112 9.41 0.15 -29.80
CA VAL A 112 8.38 -0.76 -30.36
C VAL A 112 8.66 -1.10 -31.83
N VAL A 113 9.56 -0.37 -32.45
CA VAL A 113 10.15 -0.70 -33.71
C VAL A 113 11.27 -1.72 -33.42
N SER A 114 11.02 -2.98 -33.73
CA SER A 114 12.06 -3.99 -33.88
C SER A 114 12.97 -3.58 -35.05
N ALA A 115 13.71 -2.50 -34.87
CA ALA A 115 14.81 -2.17 -35.74
C ALA A 115 15.89 -3.18 -35.39
N GLU A 116 16.11 -4.17 -36.24
CA GLU A 116 17.35 -4.90 -36.25
C GLU A 116 18.47 -3.85 -36.45
N ILE A 117 19.11 -3.50 -35.34
CA ILE A 117 20.29 -2.64 -35.42
C ILE A 117 21.41 -3.54 -35.91
N GLU A 118 21.71 -3.43 -37.19
CA GLU A 118 22.85 -4.11 -37.78
C GLU A 118 24.11 -3.40 -37.29
N ILE A 119 24.81 -4.03 -36.34
CA ILE A 119 26.07 -3.52 -35.78
C ILE A 119 27.19 -4.05 -36.66
N GLU A 120 27.75 -3.18 -37.48
CA GLU A 120 28.79 -3.54 -38.47
C GLU A 120 30.22 -3.44 -37.89
N SER A 121 30.41 -2.80 -36.73
CA SER A 121 31.72 -2.63 -36.15
C SER A 121 31.74 -2.70 -34.61
N PRO A 122 32.85 -3.13 -33.99
CA PRO A 122 32.99 -3.12 -32.54
C PRO A 122 32.78 -1.73 -31.91
N GLU A 123 33.22 -0.67 -32.59
CA GLU A 123 33.09 0.71 -32.11
C GLU A 123 31.64 1.16 -32.11
N GLN A 124 30.81 0.65 -33.02
CA GLN A 124 29.35 0.93 -33.00
C GLN A 124 28.71 0.21 -31.83
N TYR A 125 29.12 -0.99 -31.52
CA TYR A 125 28.64 -1.75 -30.38
C TYR A 125 28.96 -1.04 -29.05
N GLU A 126 30.22 -0.59 -28.88
CA GLU A 126 30.61 0.17 -27.68
C GLU A 126 29.77 1.43 -27.50
N ARG A 127 29.59 2.23 -28.56
CA ARG A 127 28.75 3.43 -28.50
C ARG A 127 27.27 3.14 -28.14
N PHE A 128 26.76 1.99 -28.58
CA PHE A 128 25.41 1.57 -28.22
C PHE A 128 25.29 1.25 -26.73
N ILE A 129 26.25 0.50 -26.21
CA ILE A 129 26.31 0.18 -24.76
C ILE A 129 26.47 1.44 -23.92
N ASP A 130 27.35 2.35 -24.33
CA ASP A 130 27.55 3.62 -23.63
C ASP A 130 26.25 4.45 -23.62
N ALA A 131 25.53 4.53 -24.75
CA ALA A 131 24.29 5.25 -24.83
C ALA A 131 23.14 4.63 -23.98
N GLU A 132 23.13 3.29 -23.84
CA GLU A 132 22.21 2.62 -22.92
C GLU A 132 22.57 2.96 -21.46
N GLN A 133 23.85 2.94 -21.13
CA GLN A 133 24.32 3.25 -19.78
C GLN A 133 23.99 4.70 -19.40
N ASP A 134 24.22 5.65 -20.30
CA ASP A 134 23.89 7.05 -20.11
C ASP A 134 22.38 7.25 -19.78
N LYS A 135 21.50 6.53 -20.47
CA LYS A 135 20.07 6.58 -20.19
C LYS A 135 19.72 6.00 -18.83
N ILE A 136 20.35 4.91 -18.42
CA ILE A 136 20.16 4.32 -17.10
C ILE A 136 20.62 5.31 -16.02
N ASP A 137 21.79 5.93 -16.20
CA ASP A 137 22.34 6.91 -15.27
C ASP A 137 21.45 8.16 -15.18
N GLU A 138 20.80 8.58 -16.27
CA GLU A 138 19.82 9.64 -16.29
C GLU A 138 18.59 9.27 -15.42
N ILE A 139 18.04 8.06 -15.57
CA ILE A 139 16.92 7.56 -14.77
C ILE A 139 17.29 7.57 -13.29
N ILE A 140 18.44 6.99 -12.94
CA ILE A 140 18.95 6.92 -11.58
C ILE A 140 19.10 8.33 -10.98
N SER A 141 19.68 9.25 -11.74
CA SER A 141 19.91 10.64 -11.32
C SER A 141 18.59 11.35 -11.04
N LYS A 142 17.56 11.16 -11.86
CA LYS A 142 16.22 11.73 -11.65
C LYS A 142 15.57 11.19 -10.38
N VAL A 143 15.65 9.88 -10.14
CA VAL A 143 15.10 9.27 -8.92
C VAL A 143 15.83 9.79 -7.68
N LYS A 144 17.17 9.83 -7.70
CA LYS A 144 17.98 10.37 -6.59
C LYS A 144 17.69 11.85 -6.32
N ALA A 145 17.52 12.65 -7.37
CA ALA A 145 17.21 14.07 -7.24
C ALA A 145 15.85 14.34 -6.55
N SER A 146 14.91 13.39 -6.55
CA SER A 146 13.66 13.50 -5.80
C SER A 146 13.87 13.49 -4.28
N GLY A 147 14.99 12.97 -3.83
CA GLY A 147 15.31 12.78 -2.41
C GLY A 147 14.43 11.75 -1.72
N ALA A 148 13.73 10.90 -2.49
CA ALA A 148 12.94 9.81 -1.94
C ALA A 148 13.86 8.66 -1.51
N ASN A 149 13.54 8.06 -0.37
CA ASN A 149 14.19 6.85 0.12
C ASN A 149 13.30 5.61 0.02
N ILE A 150 12.06 5.79 -0.43
CA ILE A 150 11.17 4.70 -0.84
C ILE A 150 10.61 5.04 -2.22
N VAL A 151 10.67 4.10 -3.14
CA VAL A 151 10.13 4.25 -4.49
C VAL A 151 9.15 3.11 -4.77
N PHE A 152 7.93 3.48 -5.14
CA PHE A 152 6.94 2.56 -5.69
C PHE A 152 6.79 2.82 -7.18
N SER A 153 6.97 1.80 -8.00
CA SER A 153 6.67 1.85 -9.42
C SER A 153 5.44 1.01 -9.72
N ALA A 154 4.53 1.55 -10.55
CA ALA A 154 3.39 0.81 -11.05
C ALA A 154 3.81 -0.21 -12.13
N GLU A 155 4.91 0.06 -12.80
CA GLU A 155 5.47 -0.70 -13.92
C GLU A 155 6.84 -1.29 -13.61
N GLY A 156 7.48 -1.87 -14.59
CA GLY A 156 8.77 -2.55 -14.43
C GLY A 156 9.93 -1.63 -14.04
N ILE A 157 10.94 -2.25 -13.44
CA ILE A 157 12.20 -1.58 -13.09
C ILE A 157 13.34 -2.42 -13.66
N ASP A 158 14.21 -1.80 -14.49
CA ASP A 158 15.42 -2.45 -15.00
C ASP A 158 16.32 -2.90 -13.84
N SER A 159 16.87 -4.09 -13.95
CA SER A 159 17.72 -4.67 -12.91
C SER A 159 18.94 -3.79 -12.57
N ARG A 160 19.53 -3.12 -13.55
CA ARG A 160 20.67 -2.22 -13.38
C ARG A 160 20.28 -0.98 -12.57
N VAL A 161 19.09 -0.39 -12.88
CA VAL A 161 18.52 0.72 -12.12
C VAL A 161 18.25 0.27 -10.69
N LEU A 162 17.62 -0.89 -10.51
CA LEU A 162 17.27 -1.44 -9.20
C LEU A 162 18.49 -1.65 -8.31
N HIS A 163 19.58 -2.27 -8.86
CA HIS A 163 20.81 -2.48 -8.12
C HIS A 163 21.50 -1.17 -7.73
N SER A 164 21.55 -0.21 -8.64
CA SER A 164 22.16 1.10 -8.37
C SER A 164 21.38 1.93 -7.35
N LEU A 165 20.06 1.84 -7.35
CA LEU A 165 19.23 2.51 -6.33
C LEU A 165 19.34 1.84 -4.97
N ALA A 166 19.51 0.53 -4.92
CA ALA A 166 19.69 -0.21 -3.67
C ALA A 166 21.04 0.05 -2.97
N ASP A 167 22.04 0.48 -3.73
CA ASP A 167 23.39 0.77 -3.23
C ASP A 167 23.59 2.24 -2.84
N SER A 168 22.52 3.06 -2.94
CA SER A 168 22.54 4.50 -2.71
C SER A 168 21.93 4.90 -1.40
#